data_f5ddfc47ff616e2ac834f388a7c94771
#
_entry.id   f5ddfc47ff616e2ac834f388a7c94771
#
_cell.length_a   1.000
_cell.length_b   1.000
_cell.length_c   1.000
_cell.angle_alpha   90.00
_cell.angle_beta   90.00
_cell.angle_gamma   90.00
#
_symmetry.space_group_name_H-M   'P 1'
#
loop_
_entity.id
_entity.type
_entity.pdbx_description
1 polymer ?
#
loop_
_entity_poly.entity_id
_entity_poly.type
_entity_poly.pdbx_seq_one_letter_code
_entity_poly.pdbx_strand_id
1 'polypeptide(L)'
;MKRNPSQLRAITHLSGPMMVLAGPGSGKTSVIVERTAYMINEGKIPASSILVVTFSRAAATEMKERFLKFVGQNRSEVTFGTFHGIFYGILKAAYHLSAANILSEEEKFSILRLSLIHISEPTRHLRIS
;
A
#
# COMPACT_ATOMS: atom_id res chain seq x y z
N MET A 1 -26.38 1.12 0.52
CA MET A 1 -26.06 2.27 1.37
C MET A 1 -25.90 3.51 0.50
N LYS A 2 -26.61 4.55 0.81
CA LYS A 2 -26.52 5.78 0.01
C LYS A 2 -25.24 6.54 0.33
N ARG A 3 -24.41 6.84 -0.67
CA ARG A 3 -23.16 7.58 -0.51
C ARG A 3 -23.43 9.09 -0.45
N ASN A 4 -22.68 9.78 0.40
CA ASN A 4 -22.71 11.23 0.42
C ASN A 4 -21.88 11.84 -0.73
N PRO A 5 -22.03 13.14 -1.06
CA PRO A 5 -21.31 13.75 -2.16
C PRO A 5 -19.78 13.65 -2.07
N SER A 6 -19.21 13.73 -0.87
CA SER A 6 -17.76 13.60 -0.68
C SER A 6 -17.26 12.19 -0.95
N GLN A 7 -18.00 11.17 -0.50
CA GLN A 7 -17.70 9.78 -0.79
C GLN A 7 -17.80 9.50 -2.29
N LEU A 8 -18.82 10.01 -2.97
CA LEU A 8 -18.97 9.86 -4.42
C LEU A 8 -17.80 10.50 -5.17
N ARG A 9 -17.37 11.68 -4.81
CA ARG A 9 -16.18 12.32 -5.41
C ARG A 9 -14.93 11.47 -5.22
N ALA A 10 -14.73 10.89 -4.04
CA ALA A 10 -13.61 9.99 -3.78
C ALA A 10 -13.67 8.72 -4.65
N ILE A 11 -14.85 8.15 -4.83
CA ILE A 11 -15.04 6.93 -5.64
C ILE A 11 -14.81 7.19 -7.13
N THR A 12 -15.31 8.31 -7.65
CA THR A 12 -15.35 8.60 -9.10
C THR A 12 -14.12 9.33 -9.64
N HIS A 13 -13.21 9.74 -8.80
CA HIS A 13 -11.97 10.42 -9.22
C HIS A 13 -11.03 9.45 -9.94
N LEU A 14 -10.74 9.68 -11.21
CA LEU A 14 -9.96 8.77 -12.05
C LEU A 14 -8.57 9.26 -12.41
N SER A 15 -8.31 10.56 -12.43
CA SER A 15 -7.01 11.07 -12.85
C SER A 15 -6.37 12.02 -11.85
N GLY A 16 -5.05 11.89 -11.70
CA GLY A 16 -4.25 12.70 -10.81
C GLY A 16 -4.32 12.27 -9.33
N PRO A 17 -3.42 12.80 -8.51
CA PRO A 17 -3.39 12.50 -7.08
C PRO A 17 -4.60 13.10 -6.36
N MET A 18 -5.06 12.40 -5.33
CA MET A 18 -6.16 12.84 -4.47
C MET A 18 -5.86 12.44 -3.03
N MET A 19 -6.09 13.36 -2.11
CA MET A 19 -6.07 13.08 -0.68
C MET A 19 -7.49 13.10 -0.14
N VAL A 20 -7.87 12.07 0.59
CA VAL A 20 -9.18 11.98 1.24
C VAL A 20 -8.98 11.98 2.75
N LEU A 21 -9.52 12.99 3.42
CA LEU A 21 -9.54 13.07 4.87
C LEU A 21 -10.82 12.43 5.39
N ALA A 22 -10.67 11.43 6.24
CA ALA A 22 -11.81 10.67 6.76
C ALA A 22 -11.58 10.28 8.22
N GLY A 23 -12.57 10.61 9.05
CA GLY A 23 -12.56 10.23 10.45
C GLY A 23 -12.99 8.78 10.71
N PRO A 24 -12.90 8.30 11.96
CA PRO A 24 -13.41 6.99 12.35
C PRO A 24 -14.90 6.85 12.01
N GLY A 25 -15.31 5.68 11.52
CA GLY A 25 -16.69 5.40 11.16
C GLY A 25 -17.21 6.09 9.89
N SER A 26 -16.35 6.72 9.10
CA SER A 26 -16.72 7.42 7.86
C SER A 26 -16.91 6.49 6.65
N GLY A 27 -16.72 5.18 6.81
CA GLY A 27 -16.84 4.20 5.72
C GLY A 27 -15.65 4.17 4.77
N LYS A 28 -14.45 4.51 5.24
CA LYS A 28 -13.21 4.55 4.43
C LYS A 28 -12.96 3.27 3.62
N THR A 29 -13.07 2.12 4.28
CA THR A 29 -12.84 0.82 3.63
C THR A 29 -13.83 0.57 2.50
N SER A 30 -15.11 0.85 2.74
CA SER A 30 -16.15 0.72 1.71
C SER A 30 -15.90 1.66 0.54
N VAL A 31 -15.46 2.88 0.79
CA VAL A 31 -15.12 3.85 -0.27
C VAL A 31 -13.97 3.34 -1.13
N ILE A 32 -12.92 2.79 -0.53
CA ILE A 32 -11.77 2.23 -1.27
C ILE A 32 -12.20 1.04 -2.12
N VAL A 33 -13.02 0.15 -1.58
CA VAL A 33 -13.57 -1.01 -2.30
C VAL A 33 -14.39 -0.56 -3.51
N GLU A 34 -15.33 0.35 -3.33
CA GLU A 34 -16.16 0.87 -4.42
C GLU A 34 -15.34 1.66 -5.44
N ARG A 35 -14.37 2.45 -4.99
CA ARG A 35 -13.44 3.14 -5.86
C ARG A 35 -12.67 2.18 -6.75
N THR A 36 -12.14 1.11 -6.18
CA THR A 36 -11.40 0.09 -6.94
C THR A 36 -12.28 -0.55 -8.02
N ALA A 37 -13.51 -0.91 -7.66
CA ALA A 37 -14.47 -1.43 -8.62
C ALA A 37 -14.83 -0.39 -9.70
N TYR A 38 -15.03 0.86 -9.33
CA TYR A 38 -15.32 1.94 -10.26
C TYR A 38 -14.18 2.18 -11.27
N MET A 39 -12.93 2.15 -10.80
CA MET A 39 -11.75 2.27 -11.68
C MET A 39 -11.73 1.19 -12.75
N ILE A 40 -12.11 -0.03 -12.41
CA ILE A 40 -12.15 -1.16 -13.35
C ILE A 40 -13.34 -1.03 -14.30
N ASN A 41 -14.53 -0.82 -13.78
CA ASN A 41 -15.77 -0.88 -14.55
C ASN A 41 -15.99 0.36 -15.41
N GLU A 42 -15.86 1.54 -14.83
CA GLU A 42 -16.11 2.82 -15.50
C GLU A 42 -14.84 3.45 -16.05
N GLY A 43 -13.75 3.38 -15.27
CA GLY A 43 -12.44 3.90 -15.69
C GLY A 43 -11.72 3.04 -16.72
N LYS A 44 -12.17 1.82 -16.94
CA LYS A 44 -11.54 0.84 -17.84
C LYS A 44 -10.07 0.58 -17.53
N ILE A 45 -9.71 0.75 -16.27
CA ILE A 45 -8.34 0.51 -15.80
C ILE A 45 -8.16 -1.00 -15.59
N PRO A 46 -7.12 -1.62 -16.16
CA PRO A 46 -6.86 -3.04 -15.94
C PRO A 46 -6.66 -3.34 -14.45
N ALA A 47 -7.35 -4.35 -13.94
CA ALA A 47 -7.27 -4.74 -12.53
C ALA A 47 -5.83 -5.06 -12.09
N SER A 48 -5.03 -5.65 -12.98
CA SER A 48 -3.62 -5.97 -12.75
C SER A 48 -2.72 -4.74 -12.57
N SER A 49 -3.16 -3.55 -12.99
CA SER A 49 -2.43 -2.30 -12.81
C SER A 49 -2.81 -1.54 -11.53
N ILE A 50 -3.72 -2.08 -10.73
CA ILE A 50 -4.20 -1.43 -9.50
C ILE A 50 -3.52 -2.06 -8.29
N LEU A 51 -2.91 -1.21 -7.47
CA LEU A 51 -2.34 -1.58 -6.17
C LEU A 51 -3.15 -0.94 -5.06
N VAL A 52 -3.60 -1.74 -4.11
CA VAL A 52 -4.23 -1.28 -2.87
C VAL A 52 -3.29 -1.57 -1.71
N VAL A 53 -2.71 -0.53 -1.16
CA VAL A 53 -1.68 -0.63 -0.13
C VAL A 53 -2.26 -0.29 1.23
N THR A 54 -1.98 -1.14 2.21
CA THR A 54 -2.40 -0.96 3.60
C THR A 54 -1.20 -0.99 4.54
N PHE A 55 -1.42 -0.57 5.77
CA PHE A 55 -0.35 -0.61 6.79
C PHE A 55 -0.11 -2.02 7.33
N SER A 56 -1.13 -2.85 7.45
CA SER A 56 -1.03 -4.20 8.02
C SER A 56 -1.53 -5.27 7.05
N ARG A 57 -1.00 -6.49 7.21
CA ARG A 57 -1.46 -7.67 6.45
C ARG A 57 -2.92 -7.99 6.69
N ALA A 58 -3.37 -7.87 7.94
CA ALA A 58 -4.75 -8.11 8.31
C ALA A 58 -5.70 -7.16 7.57
N ALA A 59 -5.36 -5.87 7.52
CA ALA A 59 -6.14 -4.88 6.77
C ALA A 59 -6.15 -5.16 5.27
N ALA A 60 -5.01 -5.56 4.69
CA ALA A 60 -4.94 -5.93 3.28
C ALA A 60 -5.84 -7.12 2.94
N THR A 61 -5.81 -8.16 3.77
CA THR A 61 -6.65 -9.36 3.61
C THR A 61 -8.13 -9.01 3.73
N GLU A 62 -8.51 -8.26 4.75
CA GLU A 62 -9.89 -7.83 4.95
C GLU A 62 -10.40 -7.00 3.76
N MET A 63 -9.59 -6.08 3.27
CA MET A 63 -9.96 -5.24 2.13
C MET A 63 -10.14 -6.06 0.86
N LYS A 64 -9.26 -7.02 0.61
CA LYS A 64 -9.38 -7.96 -0.51
C LYS A 64 -10.66 -8.78 -0.43
N GLU A 65 -10.98 -9.32 0.74
CA GLU A 65 -12.21 -10.09 0.93
C GLU A 65 -13.46 -9.25 0.70
N ARG A 66 -13.49 -8.03 1.23
CA ARG A 66 -14.59 -7.09 0.98
C ARG A 66 -14.73 -6.74 -0.49
N PHE A 67 -13.62 -6.52 -1.17
CA PHE A 67 -13.62 -6.25 -2.61
C PHE A 67 -14.18 -7.42 -3.40
N LEU A 68 -13.73 -8.64 -3.13
CA LEU A 68 -14.22 -9.85 -3.81
C LEU A 68 -15.72 -10.08 -3.60
N LYS A 69 -16.20 -9.85 -2.38
CA LYS A 69 -17.64 -9.90 -2.08
C LYS A 69 -18.42 -8.84 -2.84
N PHE A 70 -17.88 -7.63 -2.91
CA PHE A 70 -18.52 -6.51 -3.59
C PHE A 70 -18.67 -6.73 -5.09
N VAL A 71 -17.62 -7.24 -5.75
CA VAL A 71 -17.64 -7.50 -7.19
C VAL A 71 -18.25 -8.85 -7.55
N GLY A 72 -18.53 -9.72 -6.57
CA GLY A 72 -19.13 -11.04 -6.79
C GLY A 72 -18.18 -12.02 -7.49
N GLN A 73 -16.88 -11.88 -7.31
CA GLN A 73 -15.85 -12.72 -7.92
C GLN A 73 -15.00 -13.42 -6.88
N ASN A 74 -14.57 -14.63 -7.18
CA ASN A 74 -13.69 -15.40 -6.30
C ASN A 74 -12.20 -15.11 -6.53
N ARG A 75 -11.86 -14.43 -7.61
CA ARG A 75 -10.48 -14.04 -7.96
C ARG A 75 -10.42 -12.58 -8.35
N SER A 76 -9.32 -11.94 -7.98
CA SER A 76 -9.02 -10.58 -8.37
C SER A 76 -7.57 -10.46 -8.84
N GLU A 77 -7.36 -9.76 -9.93
CA GLU A 77 -6.02 -9.37 -10.41
C GLU A 77 -5.52 -8.11 -9.71
N VAL A 78 -6.35 -7.45 -8.93
CA VAL A 78 -5.94 -6.30 -8.10
C VAL A 78 -4.99 -6.79 -7.02
N THR A 79 -3.88 -6.10 -6.86
CA THR A 79 -2.90 -6.42 -5.81
C THR A 79 -3.26 -5.70 -4.52
N PHE A 80 -3.49 -6.47 -3.46
CA PHE A 80 -3.69 -5.97 -2.10
C PHE A 80 -2.51 -6.38 -1.24
N GLY A 81 -1.91 -5.45 -0.52
CA GLY A 81 -0.78 -5.79 0.33
C GLY A 81 -0.31 -4.62 1.19
N THR A 82 0.71 -4.90 1.99
CA THR A 82 1.42 -3.86 2.74
C THR A 82 2.53 -3.23 1.88
N PHE A 83 3.02 -2.07 2.26
CA PHE A 83 4.19 -1.46 1.63
C PHE A 83 5.36 -2.44 1.55
N HIS A 84 5.72 -3.05 2.68
CA HIS A 84 6.82 -4.01 2.74
C HIS A 84 6.59 -5.21 1.81
N GLY A 85 5.42 -5.82 1.84
CA GLY A 85 5.10 -6.98 1.02
C GLY A 85 5.13 -6.68 -0.48
N ILE A 86 4.53 -5.57 -0.89
CA ILE A 86 4.48 -5.15 -2.30
C ILE A 86 5.88 -4.79 -2.80
N PHE A 87 6.62 -3.94 -2.08
CA PHE A 87 7.96 -3.54 -2.48
C PHE A 87 8.96 -4.70 -2.45
N TYR A 88 8.85 -5.60 -1.47
CA TYR A 88 9.65 -6.82 -1.46
C TYR A 88 9.37 -7.69 -2.69
N GLY A 89 8.11 -7.84 -3.06
CA GLY A 89 7.73 -8.57 -4.27
C GLY A 89 8.33 -7.97 -5.55
N ILE A 90 8.31 -6.65 -5.67
CA ILE A 90 8.93 -5.93 -6.78
C ILE A 90 10.46 -6.14 -6.81
N LEU A 91 11.12 -5.98 -5.66
CA LEU A 91 12.56 -6.20 -5.55
C LEU A 91 12.95 -7.65 -5.84
N LYS A 92 12.19 -8.59 -5.34
CA LYS A 92 12.38 -10.02 -5.60
C LYS A 92 12.33 -10.33 -7.09
N ALA A 93 11.36 -9.77 -7.79
CA ALA A 93 11.22 -9.96 -9.23
C ALA A 93 12.36 -9.26 -10.02
N ALA A 94 12.73 -8.04 -9.62
CA ALA A 94 13.76 -7.25 -10.31
C ALA A 94 15.19 -7.78 -10.10
N TYR A 95 15.48 -8.24 -8.88
CA TYR A 95 16.85 -8.65 -8.48
C TYR A 95 16.99 -10.16 -8.19
N HIS A 96 15.97 -10.94 -8.46
CA HIS A 96 15.93 -12.39 -8.20
C HIS A 96 16.28 -12.76 -6.75
N LEU A 97 15.78 -11.98 -5.81
CA LEU A 97 15.98 -12.21 -4.38
C LEU A 97 15.20 -13.44 -3.90
N SER A 98 15.73 -14.09 -2.86
CA SER A 98 15.07 -15.21 -2.18
C SER A 98 14.94 -14.93 -0.68
N ALA A 99 14.28 -15.82 0.03
CA ALA A 99 14.16 -15.73 1.48
C ALA A 99 15.53 -15.69 2.19
N ALA A 100 16.56 -16.30 1.59
CA ALA A 100 17.93 -16.26 2.10
C ALA A 100 18.58 -14.87 2.07
N ASN A 101 18.03 -13.94 1.30
CA ASN A 101 18.50 -12.56 1.24
C ASN A 101 17.87 -11.65 2.30
N ILE A 102 16.96 -12.17 3.12
CA ILE A 102 16.37 -11.43 4.24
C ILE A 102 17.32 -11.44 5.41
N LEU A 103 17.65 -10.27 5.93
CA LEU A 103 18.53 -10.14 7.11
C LEU A 103 17.91 -10.78 8.34
N SER A 104 18.74 -11.50 9.10
CA SER A 104 18.40 -11.90 10.46
C SER A 104 18.38 -10.68 11.38
N GLU A 105 17.78 -10.82 12.55
CA GLU A 105 17.78 -9.73 13.56
C GLU A 105 19.20 -9.35 13.97
N GLU A 106 20.12 -10.32 14.09
CA GLU A 106 21.52 -10.07 14.43
C GLU A 106 22.24 -9.29 13.34
N GLU A 107 22.07 -9.66 12.09
CA GLU A 107 22.63 -8.95 10.94
C GLU A 107 22.07 -7.54 10.83
N LYS A 108 20.79 -7.37 11.06
CA LYS A 108 20.10 -6.08 11.09
C LYS A 108 20.70 -5.17 12.17
N PHE A 109 20.91 -5.67 13.38
CA PHE A 109 21.55 -4.92 14.46
C PHE A 109 22.97 -4.52 14.12
N SER A 110 23.75 -5.41 13.53
CA SER A 110 25.13 -5.13 13.13
C SER A 110 25.18 -4.01 12.08
N ILE A 111 24.32 -4.03 11.07
CA ILE A 111 24.25 -3.00 10.04
C ILE A 111 23.78 -1.68 10.63
N LEU A 112 22.80 -1.67 11.50
CA LEU A 112 22.31 -0.45 12.16
C LEU A 112 23.40 0.18 13.05
N ARG A 113 24.19 -0.61 13.76
CA ARG A 113 25.34 -0.10 14.52
C ARG A 113 26.36 0.57 13.63
N LEU A 114 26.73 -0.03 12.53
CA LEU A 114 27.65 0.55 11.54
C LEU A 114 27.10 1.86 10.97
N SER A 115 25.83 1.89 10.62
CA SER A 115 25.16 3.08 10.11
C SER A 115 25.13 4.22 11.10
N LEU A 116 24.90 3.93 12.38
CA LEU A 116 24.92 4.92 13.46
C LEU A 116 26.32 5.52 13.66
N ILE A 117 27.37 4.71 13.57
CA ILE A 117 28.76 5.18 13.64
C ILE A 117 29.06 6.12 12.47
N HIS A 118 28.63 5.80 11.25
CA HIS A 118 28.81 6.65 10.07
C HIS A 118 28.01 7.94 10.11
N ILE A 119 26.82 7.93 10.70
CA ILE A 119 25.97 9.13 10.82
C ILE A 119 26.52 10.12 11.85
N SER A 120 27.18 9.64 12.91
CA SER A 120 27.65 10.50 13.98
C SER A 120 28.72 11.49 13.55
N GLU A 121 29.63 11.13 12.65
CA GLU A 121 30.70 11.99 12.17
C GLU A 121 30.22 13.07 11.17
N PRO A 122 29.51 12.73 10.09
CA PRO A 122 28.96 13.73 9.17
C PRO A 122 28.02 14.73 9.83
N THR A 123 27.24 14.27 10.81
CA THR A 123 26.29 15.11 11.54
C THR A 123 26.99 16.21 12.34
N ARG A 124 28.18 15.97 12.89
CA ARG A 124 28.97 16.97 13.56
C ARG A 124 29.38 18.11 12.62
N HIS A 125 29.78 17.79 11.41
CA HIS A 125 30.13 18.79 10.39
C HIS A 125 28.93 19.61 9.94
N LEU A 126 27.78 18.98 9.80
CA LEU A 126 26.55 19.66 9.40
C LEU A 126 26.01 20.62 10.47
N ARG A 127 26.26 20.35 11.75
CA ARG A 127 25.85 21.22 12.85
C ARG A 127 26.66 22.52 12.94
N ILE A 128 27.85 22.49 12.43
CA ILE A 128 28.76 23.67 12.42
C ILE A 128 28.42 24.61 11.29
N SER A 129 27.86 24.10 10.25
CA SER A 129 27.41 24.91 9.13
C SER A 129 26.01 25.49 9.38
#